data_b2f886a62ba878e3a21be0495cd485d9
#
_entry.id   b2f886a62ba878e3a21be0495cd485d9
#
_cell.length_a   1.000
_cell.length_b   1.000
_cell.length_c   1.000
_cell.angle_alpha   90.00
_cell.angle_beta   90.00
_cell.angle_gamma   90.00
#
_symmetry.space_group_name_H-M   'P 1'
#
loop_
_entity.id
_entity.type
_entity.pdbx_description
1 polymer ?
#
loop_
_entity_poly.entity_id
_entity_poly.type
_entity_poly.pdbx_seq_one_letter_code
_entity_poly.pdbx_strand_id
1 'polypeptide(L)'
;MEYRTLGSTEVDVSAVGLGTWNVGPSWGDVSDEQARDAIRTALDADVNLIDTAEVYGDGRAERLIGEVLDERGRDGVFVPTKAAPDEDGGHSGAGLRESIDGSKERLGVETVDLLQLHCPETQAFYDPSTFETLEELQEEGEIAHAGVSVEKVEEADKAIEYPVVETVQLIFNPFRHRPAERFFERAAAEDVGIIVRVPLASGLLADAFDSSEDFEEGDHRKSATEGGVDAGIGRAGGETFAGVPFETGLDAVADLRPYVPEEMSMAQFTLRWILDHDAVSTVIPGSTTPDHVEANAAAADFPELSHETHGAVRDSYEEHLYEHVHHRW
;
A
#
# COMPACT_ATOMS: atom_id res chain seq x y z
N MET A 1 -19.61 -3.77 -0.32
CA MET A 1 -18.14 -3.91 -0.68
C MET A 1 -18.02 -4.42 -2.11
N GLU A 2 -17.27 -3.73 -2.95
CA GLU A 2 -16.89 -4.16 -4.31
C GLU A 2 -15.71 -5.14 -4.22
N TYR A 3 -15.68 -6.16 -5.10
CA TYR A 3 -14.55 -7.08 -5.24
C TYR A 3 -14.02 -7.01 -6.67
N ARG A 4 -12.70 -7.12 -6.81
CA ARG A 4 -11.97 -7.08 -8.09
C ARG A 4 -10.96 -8.21 -8.15
N THR A 5 -10.77 -8.79 -9.32
CA THR A 5 -9.75 -9.82 -9.51
C THR A 5 -8.35 -9.22 -9.41
N LEU A 6 -7.47 -9.85 -8.66
CA LEU A 6 -6.09 -9.39 -8.45
C LEU A 6 -5.18 -9.91 -9.57
N GLY A 7 -5.34 -9.36 -10.77
CA GLY A 7 -4.56 -9.75 -11.94
C GLY A 7 -4.61 -11.26 -12.21
N SER A 8 -3.52 -11.82 -12.67
CA SER A 8 -3.37 -13.25 -13.02
C SER A 8 -3.45 -14.22 -11.83
N THR A 9 -3.54 -13.72 -10.59
CA THR A 9 -3.75 -14.60 -9.41
C THR A 9 -5.11 -15.28 -9.43
N GLU A 10 -6.08 -14.77 -10.19
CA GLU A 10 -7.47 -15.21 -10.22
C GLU A 10 -8.20 -15.11 -8.85
N VAL A 11 -7.62 -14.41 -7.88
CA VAL A 11 -8.22 -14.19 -6.55
C VAL A 11 -9.05 -12.92 -6.57
N ASP A 12 -10.30 -13.01 -6.12
CA ASP A 12 -11.15 -11.83 -5.93
C ASP A 12 -10.88 -11.20 -4.56
N VAL A 13 -10.39 -9.96 -4.58
CA VAL A 13 -10.07 -9.18 -3.40
C VAL A 13 -11.00 -7.97 -3.24
N SER A 14 -11.26 -7.55 -2.01
CA SER A 14 -12.01 -6.32 -1.75
C SER A 14 -11.30 -5.11 -2.35
N ALA A 15 -12.03 -4.24 -3.02
CA ALA A 15 -11.49 -3.04 -3.66
C ALA A 15 -10.80 -2.11 -2.64
N VAL A 16 -11.21 -2.17 -1.37
CA VAL A 16 -10.50 -1.57 -0.24
C VAL A 16 -10.04 -2.68 0.69
N GLY A 17 -8.74 -2.83 0.86
CA GLY A 17 -8.09 -3.70 1.83
C GLY A 17 -7.71 -2.97 3.12
N LEU A 18 -7.03 -3.66 4.03
CA LEU A 18 -6.44 -3.09 5.24
C LEU A 18 -4.91 -3.16 5.18
N GLY A 19 -4.23 -1.99 5.24
CA GLY A 19 -2.78 -1.93 5.46
C GLY A 19 -2.45 -1.96 6.96
N THR A 20 -1.45 -2.73 7.37
CA THR A 20 -1.09 -2.89 8.78
C THR A 20 0.24 -2.24 9.17
N TRP A 21 0.82 -1.39 8.32
CA TRP A 21 2.05 -0.66 8.65
C TRP A 21 1.92 0.18 9.93
N ASN A 22 0.72 0.73 10.18
CA ASN A 22 0.42 1.53 11.38
C ASN A 22 0.50 0.72 12.71
N VAL A 23 0.64 -0.60 12.64
CA VAL A 23 0.91 -1.46 13.80
C VAL A 23 2.37 -1.38 14.25
N GLY A 24 3.26 -0.85 13.39
CA GLY A 24 4.68 -0.62 13.71
C GLY A 24 4.92 0.58 14.64
N PRO A 25 6.11 0.67 15.27
CA PRO A 25 6.42 1.66 16.31
C PRO A 25 6.54 3.10 15.79
N SER A 26 6.64 3.31 14.48
CA SER A 26 6.81 4.64 13.88
C SER A 26 5.52 5.47 13.77
N TRP A 27 4.39 4.93 14.23
CA TRP A 27 3.06 5.55 14.16
C TRP A 27 2.44 5.88 15.54
N GLY A 28 3.28 5.97 16.59
CA GLY A 28 2.82 6.18 17.95
C GLY A 28 2.57 4.89 18.73
N ASP A 29 1.96 5.00 19.91
CA ASP A 29 1.77 3.88 20.83
C ASP A 29 0.43 3.18 20.55
N VAL A 30 0.46 2.19 19.62
CA VAL A 30 -0.70 1.36 19.27
C VAL A 30 -0.65 0.06 20.07
N SER A 31 -1.67 -0.20 20.90
CA SER A 31 -1.77 -1.46 21.65
C SER A 31 -2.11 -2.65 20.73
N ASP A 32 -1.74 -3.88 21.16
CA ASP A 32 -2.11 -5.10 20.43
C ASP A 32 -3.63 -5.24 20.27
N GLU A 33 -4.41 -4.83 21.28
CA GLU A 33 -5.88 -4.93 21.20
C GLU A 33 -6.47 -3.94 20.20
N GLN A 34 -5.96 -2.71 20.13
CA GLN A 34 -6.38 -1.76 19.08
C GLN A 34 -6.09 -2.31 17.67
N ALA A 35 -4.91 -2.92 17.47
CA ALA A 35 -4.57 -3.54 16.20
C ALA A 35 -5.51 -4.72 15.86
N ARG A 36 -5.80 -5.60 16.84
CA ARG A 36 -6.76 -6.70 16.64
C ARG A 36 -8.16 -6.19 16.34
N ASP A 37 -8.62 -5.15 17.03
CA ASP A 37 -9.94 -4.56 16.80
C ASP A 37 -10.04 -3.97 15.39
N ALA A 38 -9.00 -3.31 14.89
CA ALA A 38 -8.96 -2.83 13.51
C ALA A 38 -9.06 -3.98 12.49
N ILE A 39 -8.33 -5.09 12.72
CA ILE A 39 -8.39 -6.28 11.85
C ILE A 39 -9.79 -6.92 11.91
N ARG A 40 -10.37 -7.10 13.10
CA ARG A 40 -11.73 -7.64 13.26
C ARG A 40 -12.76 -6.78 12.56
N THR A 41 -12.65 -5.44 12.70
CA THR A 41 -13.54 -4.48 12.05
C THR A 41 -13.44 -4.55 10.53
N ALA A 42 -12.23 -4.70 9.98
CA ALA A 42 -12.05 -4.89 8.55
C ALA A 42 -12.79 -6.14 8.05
N LEU A 43 -12.62 -7.27 8.74
CA LEU A 43 -13.33 -8.52 8.41
C LEU A 43 -14.85 -8.37 8.54
N ASP A 44 -15.34 -7.67 9.57
CA ASP A 44 -16.77 -7.40 9.77
C ASP A 44 -17.35 -6.43 8.70
N ALA A 45 -16.51 -5.63 8.05
CA ALA A 45 -16.85 -4.77 6.91
C ALA A 45 -16.66 -5.45 5.54
N ASP A 46 -16.56 -6.77 5.48
CA ASP A 46 -16.35 -7.56 4.27
C ASP A 46 -15.03 -7.25 3.54
N VAL A 47 -14.02 -6.75 4.24
CA VAL A 47 -12.64 -6.63 3.73
C VAL A 47 -11.98 -8.00 3.79
N ASN A 48 -11.50 -8.51 2.65
CA ASN A 48 -10.85 -9.81 2.59
C ASN A 48 -9.36 -9.75 2.24
N LEU A 49 -8.79 -8.56 2.01
CA LEU A 49 -7.35 -8.38 1.82
C LEU A 49 -6.75 -7.61 2.99
N ILE A 50 -5.77 -8.23 3.69
CA ILE A 50 -5.04 -7.62 4.81
C ILE A 50 -3.54 -7.63 4.48
N ASP A 51 -3.01 -6.47 4.07
CA ASP A 51 -1.59 -6.32 3.69
C ASP A 51 -0.71 -6.12 4.91
N THR A 52 0.38 -6.87 4.96
CA THR A 52 1.38 -6.81 6.03
C THR A 52 2.81 -6.93 5.50
N ALA A 53 3.80 -6.97 6.40
CA ALA A 53 5.19 -7.28 6.12
C ALA A 53 5.91 -7.76 7.40
N GLU A 54 6.96 -8.57 7.25
CA GLU A 54 7.77 -9.04 8.36
C GLU A 54 8.40 -7.91 9.19
N VAL A 55 8.74 -6.79 8.54
CA VAL A 55 9.34 -5.62 9.21
C VAL A 55 8.33 -4.77 10.00
N TYR A 56 7.02 -4.99 9.85
CA TYR A 56 6.02 -4.19 10.55
C TYR A 56 5.95 -4.56 12.03
N GLY A 57 6.67 -3.79 12.84
CA GLY A 57 6.82 -4.05 14.26
C GLY A 57 7.61 -5.32 14.57
N ASP A 58 8.59 -5.67 13.71
CA ASP A 58 9.41 -6.87 13.85
C ASP A 58 8.53 -8.15 13.94
N GLY A 59 7.67 -8.34 12.92
CA GLY A 59 6.73 -9.45 12.82
C GLY A 59 5.48 -9.33 13.71
N ARG A 60 5.33 -8.24 14.46
CA ARG A 60 4.15 -8.03 15.32
C ARG A 60 2.86 -7.99 14.52
N ALA A 61 2.84 -7.31 13.37
CA ALA A 61 1.65 -7.20 12.55
C ALA A 61 1.20 -8.58 12.03
N GLU A 62 2.11 -9.39 11.49
CA GLU A 62 1.80 -10.76 11.03
C GLU A 62 1.26 -11.64 12.16
N ARG A 63 1.88 -11.59 13.33
CA ARG A 63 1.41 -12.36 14.50
C ARG A 63 -0.01 -11.97 14.92
N LEU A 64 -0.34 -10.68 14.98
CA LEU A 64 -1.68 -10.22 15.35
C LEU A 64 -2.73 -10.59 14.30
N ILE A 65 -2.38 -10.57 13.01
CA ILE A 65 -3.24 -11.08 11.94
C ILE A 65 -3.49 -12.58 12.13
N GLY A 66 -2.42 -13.38 12.34
CA GLY A 66 -2.52 -14.81 12.58
C GLY A 66 -3.44 -15.14 13.78
N GLU A 67 -3.29 -14.44 14.90
CA GLU A 67 -4.13 -14.60 16.10
C GLU A 67 -5.62 -14.31 15.80
N VAL A 68 -5.93 -13.22 15.07
CA VAL A 68 -7.33 -12.88 14.72
C VAL A 68 -7.92 -13.89 13.74
N LEU A 69 -7.14 -14.35 12.77
CA LEU A 69 -7.61 -15.35 11.78
C LEU A 69 -7.77 -16.75 12.40
N ASP A 70 -7.00 -17.10 13.44
CA ASP A 70 -7.24 -18.32 14.23
C ASP A 70 -8.57 -18.25 15.01
N GLU A 71 -8.93 -17.07 15.53
CA GLU A 71 -10.19 -16.85 16.23
C GLU A 71 -11.42 -16.81 15.31
N ARG A 72 -11.31 -16.15 14.14
CA ARG A 72 -12.45 -15.79 13.27
C ARG A 72 -12.64 -16.75 12.09
N GLY A 73 -11.61 -17.53 11.79
CA GLY A 73 -11.51 -18.33 10.56
C GLY A 73 -10.78 -17.55 9.45
N ARG A 74 -10.09 -18.30 8.60
CA ARG A 74 -9.26 -17.75 7.50
C ARG A 74 -9.95 -17.84 6.13
N ASP A 75 -11.06 -18.54 6.04
CA ASP A 75 -11.71 -18.83 4.75
C ASP A 75 -12.06 -17.55 3.99
N GLY A 76 -11.52 -17.43 2.77
CA GLY A 76 -11.75 -16.29 1.90
C GLY A 76 -10.94 -15.02 2.25
N VAL A 77 -10.05 -15.06 3.26
CA VAL A 77 -9.15 -13.94 3.58
C VAL A 77 -7.82 -14.15 2.89
N PHE A 78 -7.33 -13.13 2.18
CA PHE A 78 -6.08 -13.09 1.46
C PHE A 78 -5.08 -12.17 2.17
N VAL A 79 -3.90 -12.69 2.53
CA VAL A 79 -2.91 -11.96 3.32
C VAL A 79 -1.59 -11.84 2.56
N PRO A 80 -1.41 -10.76 1.78
CA PRO A 80 -0.10 -10.41 1.25
C PRO A 80 0.87 -10.08 2.38
N THR A 81 2.08 -10.67 2.32
CA THR A 81 3.22 -10.24 3.15
C THR A 81 4.42 -9.90 2.29
N LYS A 82 5.50 -9.41 2.90
CA LYS A 82 6.66 -8.89 2.17
C LYS A 82 7.95 -9.35 2.82
N ALA A 83 8.89 -9.83 2.00
CA ALA A 83 10.26 -10.09 2.41
C ALA A 83 11.09 -8.81 2.32
N ALA A 84 11.77 -8.46 3.41
CA ALA A 84 12.70 -7.33 3.42
C ALA A 84 13.92 -7.61 2.57
N PRO A 85 14.55 -6.57 1.95
CA PRO A 85 15.81 -6.76 1.27
C PRO A 85 16.93 -7.11 2.25
N ASP A 86 17.89 -7.91 1.77
CA ASP A 86 19.14 -8.20 2.47
C ASP A 86 19.97 -6.91 2.68
N GLU A 87 21.07 -6.99 3.44
CA GLU A 87 21.94 -5.82 3.74
C GLU A 87 22.50 -5.13 2.49
N ASP A 88 22.60 -5.84 1.35
CA ASP A 88 23.06 -5.29 0.07
C ASP A 88 21.94 -4.68 -0.78
N GLY A 89 20.70 -4.66 -0.28
CA GLY A 89 19.53 -4.10 -0.93
C GLY A 89 18.87 -5.03 -1.97
N GLY A 90 19.34 -6.28 -2.08
CA GLY A 90 18.77 -7.34 -2.90
C GLY A 90 17.90 -8.31 -2.11
N HIS A 91 17.61 -9.47 -2.72
CA HIS A 91 16.92 -10.59 -2.08
C HIS A 91 17.61 -11.88 -2.49
N SER A 92 18.43 -12.46 -1.61
CA SER A 92 19.03 -13.77 -1.85
C SER A 92 18.00 -14.88 -1.66
N GLY A 93 18.19 -16.01 -2.35
CA GLY A 93 17.32 -17.17 -2.19
C GLY A 93 17.29 -17.71 -0.75
N ALA A 94 18.40 -17.59 -0.01
CA ALA A 94 18.43 -17.96 1.41
C ALA A 94 17.64 -17.00 2.29
N GLY A 95 17.76 -15.67 2.05
CA GLY A 95 17.00 -14.65 2.76
C GLY A 95 15.50 -14.77 2.52
N LEU A 96 15.08 -15.01 1.26
CA LEU A 96 13.67 -15.24 0.94
C LEU A 96 13.09 -16.46 1.68
N ARG A 97 13.81 -17.59 1.75
CA ARG A 97 13.36 -18.78 2.47
C ARG A 97 13.26 -18.53 3.97
N GLU A 98 14.23 -17.83 4.59
CA GLU A 98 14.19 -17.46 6.00
C GLU A 98 13.00 -16.52 6.30
N SER A 99 12.75 -15.53 5.45
CA SER A 99 11.61 -14.61 5.55
C SER A 99 10.27 -15.35 5.51
N ILE A 100 10.13 -16.29 4.54
CA ILE A 100 8.90 -17.10 4.40
C ILE A 100 8.67 -17.99 5.61
N ASP A 101 9.70 -18.70 6.08
CA ASP A 101 9.59 -19.57 7.25
C ASP A 101 9.11 -18.77 8.48
N GLY A 102 9.69 -17.59 8.70
CA GLY A 102 9.27 -16.69 9.77
C GLY A 102 7.83 -16.17 9.59
N SER A 103 7.46 -15.76 8.38
CA SER A 103 6.10 -15.29 8.09
C SER A 103 5.05 -16.39 8.26
N LYS A 104 5.33 -17.62 7.83
CA LYS A 104 4.47 -18.80 8.01
C LYS A 104 4.23 -19.09 9.49
N GLU A 105 5.30 -19.03 10.31
CA GLU A 105 5.18 -19.23 11.75
C GLU A 105 4.31 -18.15 12.40
N ARG A 106 4.53 -16.86 12.07
CA ARG A 106 3.81 -15.73 12.66
C ARG A 106 2.34 -15.65 12.20
N LEU A 107 2.07 -15.95 10.94
CA LEU A 107 0.71 -15.98 10.36
C LEU A 107 -0.05 -17.28 10.69
N GLY A 108 0.64 -18.34 11.13
CA GLY A 108 0.05 -19.64 11.42
C GLY A 108 -0.42 -20.39 10.17
N VAL A 109 0.35 -20.33 9.05
CA VAL A 109 -0.02 -20.93 7.75
C VAL A 109 1.04 -21.90 7.24
N GLU A 110 0.64 -22.81 6.36
CA GLU A 110 1.56 -23.71 5.66
C GLU A 110 2.11 -23.09 4.37
N THR A 111 1.31 -22.23 3.71
CA THR A 111 1.64 -21.53 2.47
C THR A 111 1.31 -20.05 2.64
N VAL A 112 2.20 -19.15 2.21
CA VAL A 112 1.95 -17.70 2.16
C VAL A 112 1.07 -17.39 0.95
N ASP A 113 -0.02 -16.63 1.13
CA ASP A 113 -0.96 -16.33 0.04
C ASP A 113 -0.29 -15.53 -1.09
N LEU A 114 0.44 -14.46 -0.75
CA LEU A 114 1.22 -13.65 -1.69
C LEU A 114 2.48 -13.14 -0.99
N LEU A 115 3.66 -13.51 -1.53
CA LEU A 115 4.93 -12.93 -1.13
C LEU A 115 5.32 -11.79 -2.07
N GLN A 116 5.64 -10.63 -1.51
CA GLN A 116 6.14 -9.49 -2.28
C GLN A 116 7.59 -9.16 -1.91
N LEU A 117 8.45 -8.86 -2.89
CA LEU A 117 9.74 -8.26 -2.63
C LEU A 117 9.54 -6.83 -2.10
N HIS A 118 10.07 -6.52 -0.91
CA HIS A 118 9.77 -5.27 -0.20
C HIS A 118 10.68 -4.13 -0.61
N CYS A 119 10.35 -3.40 -1.67
CA CYS A 119 11.07 -2.22 -2.14
C CYS A 119 12.60 -2.45 -2.30
N PRO A 120 13.04 -3.49 -3.03
CA PRO A 120 14.46 -3.70 -3.26
C PRO A 120 15.07 -2.53 -4.01
N GLU A 121 16.40 -2.40 -3.96
CA GLU A 121 17.07 -1.39 -4.77
C GLU A 121 16.86 -1.66 -6.27
N THR A 122 16.83 -0.60 -7.07
CA THR A 122 16.56 -0.68 -8.53
C THR A 122 17.41 -1.74 -9.22
N GLN A 123 18.67 -1.94 -8.79
CA GLN A 123 19.57 -2.92 -9.39
C GLN A 123 19.11 -4.37 -9.18
N ALA A 124 18.41 -4.67 -8.10
CA ALA A 124 17.92 -6.03 -7.81
C ALA A 124 16.90 -6.52 -8.84
N PHE A 125 16.14 -5.62 -9.48
CA PHE A 125 15.22 -5.97 -10.57
C PHE A 125 15.92 -6.46 -11.84
N TYR A 126 17.23 -6.32 -11.94
CA TYR A 126 18.05 -6.81 -13.05
C TYR A 126 18.80 -8.10 -12.72
N ASP A 127 18.58 -8.69 -11.54
CA ASP A 127 19.12 -9.99 -11.14
C ASP A 127 18.05 -11.09 -11.34
N PRO A 128 18.15 -11.93 -12.39
CA PRO A 128 17.16 -12.98 -12.63
C PRO A 128 17.08 -14.01 -11.50
N SER A 129 18.14 -14.22 -10.73
CA SER A 129 18.20 -15.28 -9.71
C SER A 129 17.18 -15.09 -8.59
N THR A 130 16.83 -13.83 -8.27
CA THR A 130 15.77 -13.51 -7.30
C THR A 130 14.40 -14.00 -7.80
N PHE A 131 14.10 -13.77 -9.07
CA PHE A 131 12.81 -14.16 -9.66
C PHE A 131 12.75 -15.67 -9.94
N GLU A 132 13.86 -16.30 -10.32
CA GLU A 132 13.98 -17.77 -10.40
C GLU A 132 13.70 -18.41 -9.04
N THR A 133 14.18 -17.80 -7.93
CA THR A 133 13.87 -18.28 -6.59
C THR A 133 12.37 -18.14 -6.24
N LEU A 134 11.71 -17.06 -6.68
CA LEU A 134 10.25 -16.93 -6.49
C LEU A 134 9.47 -18.00 -7.26
N GLU A 135 9.90 -18.35 -8.49
CA GLU A 135 9.32 -19.45 -9.26
C GLU A 135 9.49 -20.80 -8.53
N GLU A 136 10.70 -21.09 -8.02
CA GLU A 136 10.97 -22.29 -7.22
C GLU A 136 10.06 -22.38 -5.98
N LEU A 137 9.91 -21.27 -5.23
CA LEU A 137 9.10 -21.22 -4.02
C LEU A 137 7.60 -21.44 -4.31
N GLN A 138 7.12 -20.94 -5.46
CA GLN A 138 5.76 -21.16 -5.91
C GLN A 138 5.55 -22.64 -6.35
N GLU A 139 6.51 -23.23 -7.08
CA GLU A 139 6.48 -24.64 -7.46
C GLU A 139 6.55 -25.57 -6.23
N GLU A 140 7.29 -25.21 -5.20
CA GLU A 140 7.40 -25.93 -3.93
C GLU A 140 6.14 -25.81 -3.05
N GLY A 141 5.25 -24.84 -3.35
CA GLY A 141 4.04 -24.55 -2.57
C GLY A 141 4.29 -23.77 -1.28
N GLU A 142 5.47 -23.15 -1.14
CA GLU A 142 5.81 -22.28 -0.03
C GLU A 142 5.05 -20.95 -0.07
N ILE A 143 4.82 -20.46 -1.29
CA ILE A 143 3.98 -19.30 -1.61
C ILE A 143 2.93 -19.69 -2.66
N ALA A 144 1.74 -19.12 -2.59
CA ALA A 144 0.72 -19.32 -3.61
C ALA A 144 0.95 -18.38 -4.81
N HIS A 145 1.28 -17.12 -4.52
CA HIS A 145 1.51 -16.05 -5.50
C HIS A 145 2.76 -15.25 -5.17
N ALA A 146 3.34 -14.62 -6.21
CA ALA A 146 4.50 -13.76 -6.07
C ALA A 146 4.23 -12.35 -6.65
N GLY A 147 4.86 -11.34 -6.04
CA GLY A 147 4.73 -9.95 -6.45
C GLY A 147 5.89 -9.09 -6.01
N VAL A 148 5.79 -7.81 -6.29
CA VAL A 148 6.78 -6.82 -5.88
C VAL A 148 6.12 -5.58 -5.30
N SER A 149 6.72 -5.00 -4.26
CA SER A 149 6.46 -3.64 -3.84
C SER A 149 7.57 -2.73 -4.34
N VAL A 150 7.23 -1.66 -5.04
CA VAL A 150 8.19 -0.79 -5.70
C VAL A 150 8.04 0.66 -5.25
N GLU A 151 9.11 1.45 -5.42
CA GLU A 151 9.05 2.88 -5.21
C GLU A 151 8.98 3.68 -6.51
N LYS A 152 9.50 3.13 -7.62
CA LYS A 152 9.54 3.78 -8.93
C LYS A 152 8.74 3.02 -9.97
N VAL A 153 8.12 3.76 -10.88
CA VAL A 153 7.38 3.20 -12.01
C VAL A 153 8.27 2.32 -12.89
N GLU A 154 9.52 2.72 -13.11
CA GLU A 154 10.49 1.94 -13.92
C GLU A 154 10.86 0.61 -13.27
N GLU A 155 10.76 0.50 -11.95
CA GLU A 155 10.95 -0.76 -11.23
C GLU A 155 9.77 -1.70 -11.45
N ALA A 156 8.54 -1.15 -11.45
CA ALA A 156 7.34 -1.89 -11.82
C ALA A 156 7.42 -2.41 -13.25
N ASP A 157 7.76 -1.54 -14.21
CA ASP A 157 7.94 -1.91 -15.61
C ASP A 157 8.98 -3.02 -15.82
N LYS A 158 10.06 -2.98 -15.05
CA LYS A 158 11.10 -4.02 -15.12
C LYS A 158 10.67 -5.32 -14.46
N ALA A 159 9.98 -5.25 -13.32
CA ALA A 159 9.54 -6.43 -12.57
C ALA A 159 8.59 -7.32 -13.37
N ILE A 160 7.63 -6.73 -14.09
CA ILE A 160 6.65 -7.49 -14.86
C ILE A 160 7.20 -8.13 -16.15
N GLU A 161 8.48 -7.92 -16.48
CA GLU A 161 9.17 -8.73 -17.50
C GLU A 161 9.39 -10.18 -17.03
N TYR A 162 9.28 -10.44 -15.71
CA TYR A 162 9.37 -11.78 -15.14
C TYR A 162 7.97 -12.37 -14.94
N PRO A 163 7.61 -13.46 -15.63
CA PRO A 163 6.24 -14.01 -15.61
C PRO A 163 5.75 -14.45 -14.22
N VAL A 164 6.64 -14.69 -13.27
CA VAL A 164 6.29 -15.03 -11.88
C VAL A 164 5.70 -13.85 -11.11
N VAL A 165 5.89 -12.61 -11.59
CA VAL A 165 5.36 -11.39 -10.94
C VAL A 165 3.90 -11.20 -11.35
N GLU A 166 2.99 -11.62 -10.49
CA GLU A 166 1.54 -11.55 -10.69
C GLU A 166 0.94 -10.22 -10.18
N THR A 167 1.65 -9.55 -9.24
CA THR A 167 1.15 -8.31 -8.62
C THR A 167 2.26 -7.27 -8.47
N VAL A 168 1.87 -6.00 -8.56
CA VAL A 168 2.73 -4.86 -8.25
C VAL A 168 2.04 -3.98 -7.20
N GLN A 169 2.74 -3.76 -6.07
CA GLN A 169 2.33 -2.80 -5.06
C GLN A 169 3.11 -1.50 -5.22
N LEU A 170 2.42 -0.37 -5.39
CA LEU A 170 3.02 0.93 -5.65
C LEU A 170 2.24 2.09 -5.03
N ILE A 171 2.87 3.28 -4.94
CA ILE A 171 2.19 4.49 -4.48
C ILE A 171 1.45 5.13 -5.65
N PHE A 172 0.13 5.26 -5.49
CA PHE A 172 -0.75 5.98 -6.40
C PHE A 172 -1.85 6.70 -5.61
N ASN A 173 -1.97 8.00 -5.78
CA ASN A 173 -2.98 8.84 -5.12
C ASN A 173 -3.01 10.21 -5.81
N PRO A 174 -3.89 11.16 -5.43
CA PRO A 174 -3.92 12.52 -5.98
C PRO A 174 -2.59 13.28 -5.98
N PHE A 175 -1.59 12.82 -5.22
CA PHE A 175 -0.23 13.40 -5.19
C PHE A 175 0.80 12.64 -6.04
N ARG A 176 0.43 11.51 -6.66
CA ARG A 176 1.33 10.62 -7.41
C ARG A 176 0.63 10.05 -8.64
N HIS A 177 0.59 10.79 -9.74
CA HIS A 177 -0.15 10.41 -10.96
C HIS A 177 0.65 9.53 -11.94
N ARG A 178 1.98 9.54 -11.87
CA ARG A 178 2.85 8.89 -12.85
C ARG A 178 2.54 7.40 -13.09
N PRO A 179 2.12 6.59 -12.11
CA PRO A 179 1.72 5.20 -12.37
C PRO A 179 0.59 5.07 -13.40
N ALA A 180 -0.45 5.91 -13.31
CA ALA A 180 -1.56 5.89 -14.26
C ALA A 180 -1.12 6.31 -15.68
N GLU A 181 -0.14 7.22 -15.80
CA GLU A 181 0.32 7.72 -17.09
C GLU A 181 1.29 6.77 -17.81
N ARG A 182 2.00 5.90 -17.07
CA ARG A 182 3.13 5.14 -17.60
C ARG A 182 3.00 3.63 -17.46
N PHE A 183 2.28 3.14 -16.46
CA PHE A 183 2.31 1.73 -16.07
C PHE A 183 0.96 1.02 -16.16
N PHE A 184 -0.16 1.68 -15.83
CA PHE A 184 -1.47 1.01 -15.71
C PHE A 184 -1.94 0.34 -16.99
N GLU A 185 -1.73 0.97 -18.16
CA GLU A 185 -2.11 0.36 -19.45
C GLU A 185 -1.32 -0.94 -19.68
N ARG A 186 -0.03 -0.95 -19.33
CA ARG A 186 0.82 -2.13 -19.47
C ARG A 186 0.44 -3.22 -18.46
N ALA A 187 0.23 -2.87 -17.20
CA ALA A 187 -0.19 -3.83 -16.17
C ALA A 187 -1.51 -4.52 -16.56
N ALA A 188 -2.49 -3.76 -17.04
CA ALA A 188 -3.76 -4.30 -17.52
C ALA A 188 -3.59 -5.22 -18.75
N ALA A 189 -2.67 -4.89 -19.68
CA ALA A 189 -2.42 -5.71 -20.87
C ALA A 189 -1.71 -7.03 -20.54
N GLU A 190 -0.92 -7.07 -19.48
CA GLU A 190 -0.16 -8.23 -19.01
C GLU A 190 -0.86 -8.95 -17.83
N ASP A 191 -2.10 -8.55 -17.49
CA ASP A 191 -2.94 -9.10 -16.41
C ASP A 191 -2.23 -9.09 -15.04
N VAL A 192 -1.54 -7.99 -14.73
CA VAL A 192 -0.84 -7.78 -13.45
C VAL A 192 -1.74 -7.04 -12.47
N GLY A 193 -1.96 -7.61 -11.28
CA GLY A 193 -2.76 -7.00 -10.22
C GLY A 193 -2.08 -5.79 -9.58
N ILE A 194 -2.80 -4.66 -9.44
CA ILE A 194 -2.26 -3.45 -8.83
C ILE A 194 -2.81 -3.28 -7.42
N ILE A 195 -1.89 -3.25 -6.45
CA ILE A 195 -2.15 -2.95 -5.04
C ILE A 195 -1.65 -1.53 -4.75
N VAL A 196 -2.55 -0.62 -4.41
CA VAL A 196 -2.18 0.77 -4.14
C VAL A 196 -1.88 0.98 -2.65
N ARG A 197 -0.62 1.34 -2.34
CA ARG A 197 -0.16 1.68 -0.99
C ARG A 197 -0.04 3.20 -0.79
N VAL A 198 0.06 3.64 0.47
CA VAL A 198 0.15 5.07 0.87
C VAL A 198 -0.98 5.92 0.25
N PRO A 199 -2.22 5.40 0.18
CA PRO A 199 -3.29 6.09 -0.56
C PRO A 199 -3.64 7.46 0.02
N LEU A 200 -3.52 7.61 1.35
CA LEU A 200 -3.88 8.84 2.05
C LEU A 200 -2.67 9.76 2.34
N ALA A 201 -1.53 9.53 1.68
CA ALA A 201 -0.33 10.36 1.82
C ALA A 201 0.00 10.67 3.29
N SER A 202 0.10 9.63 4.13
CA SER A 202 0.37 9.72 5.58
C SER A 202 -0.60 10.61 6.36
N GLY A 203 -1.82 10.79 5.85
CA GLY A 203 -2.90 11.56 6.48
C GLY A 203 -3.18 12.91 5.84
N LEU A 204 -2.32 13.43 4.96
CA LEU A 204 -2.61 14.67 4.21
C LEU A 204 -3.90 14.55 3.40
N LEU A 205 -4.04 13.49 2.63
CA LEU A 205 -5.23 13.20 1.81
C LEU A 205 -6.42 12.64 2.63
N ALA A 206 -6.32 12.63 3.95
CA ALA A 206 -7.44 12.45 4.86
C ALA A 206 -7.91 13.78 5.49
N ASP A 207 -7.28 14.91 5.12
CA ASP A 207 -7.51 16.24 5.69
C ASP A 207 -7.36 16.24 7.23
N ALA A 208 -6.34 15.50 7.71
CA ALA A 208 -6.16 15.23 9.14
C ALA A 208 -5.32 16.30 9.86
N PHE A 209 -4.72 17.25 9.12
CA PHE A 209 -3.77 18.21 9.67
C PHE A 209 -4.00 19.62 9.14
N ASP A 210 -3.82 20.59 10.03
CA ASP A 210 -3.80 22.01 9.70
C ASP A 210 -2.39 22.62 9.77
N SER A 211 -1.47 21.96 10.49
CA SER A 211 -0.11 22.46 10.68
C SER A 211 0.89 21.35 11.04
N SER A 212 2.20 21.65 10.94
CA SER A 212 3.28 20.76 11.38
C SER A 212 3.34 20.56 12.90
N GLU A 213 2.62 21.36 13.70
CA GLU A 213 2.56 21.25 15.16
C GLU A 213 1.67 20.04 15.60
N ASP A 214 0.90 19.45 14.68
CA ASP A 214 0.01 18.33 14.94
C ASP A 214 0.75 16.99 15.20
N PHE A 215 2.06 16.93 14.95
CA PHE A 215 2.85 15.71 15.12
C PHE A 215 3.59 15.63 16.45
N GLU A 216 3.44 14.50 17.14
CA GLU A 216 4.14 14.21 18.40
C GLU A 216 5.62 13.88 18.19
N GLU A 217 6.41 13.95 19.29
CA GLU A 217 7.79 13.48 19.28
C GLU A 217 7.85 11.96 19.03
N GLY A 218 8.67 11.54 18.06
CA GLY A 218 8.80 10.13 17.67
C GLY A 218 7.92 9.73 16.49
N ASP A 219 6.99 10.59 16.05
CA ASP A 219 6.27 10.40 14.80
C ASP A 219 7.21 10.68 13.62
N HIS A 220 7.34 9.72 12.70
CA HIS A 220 8.20 9.86 11.52
C HIS A 220 7.81 11.04 10.62
N ARG A 221 6.53 11.44 10.63
CA ARG A 221 6.01 12.57 9.86
C ARG A 221 6.61 13.90 10.31
N LYS A 222 6.88 14.05 11.63
CA LYS A 222 7.54 15.24 12.17
C LYS A 222 8.92 15.45 11.55
N SER A 223 9.69 14.39 11.36
CA SER A 223 10.99 14.46 10.72
C SER A 223 10.91 15.02 9.30
N ALA A 224 9.89 14.63 8.53
CA ALA A 224 9.68 15.11 7.16
C ALA A 224 9.22 16.58 7.13
N THR A 225 8.46 17.07 8.13
CA THR A 225 8.09 18.50 8.21
C THR A 225 9.27 19.39 8.59
N GLU A 226 10.17 18.94 9.48
CA GLU A 226 11.30 19.70 9.97
C GLU A 226 12.54 19.63 9.07
N GLY A 227 12.82 18.43 8.53
CA GLY A 227 14.01 18.12 7.72
C GLY A 227 13.75 18.10 6.21
N GLY A 228 12.52 18.35 5.77
CA GLY A 228 12.10 18.26 4.38
C GLY A 228 11.84 16.82 3.92
N VAL A 229 11.48 16.68 2.65
CA VAL A 229 11.04 15.39 2.06
C VAL A 229 12.06 14.28 2.30
N ASP A 230 13.35 14.55 2.12
CA ASP A 230 14.41 13.52 2.21
C ASP A 230 14.62 12.99 3.65
N ALA A 231 14.04 13.63 4.66
CA ALA A 231 14.01 13.15 6.05
C ALA A 231 12.83 12.21 6.36
N GLY A 232 11.93 12.01 5.40
CA GLY A 232 10.83 11.05 5.49
C GLY A 232 11.28 9.59 5.32
N ILE A 233 10.32 8.67 5.45
CA ILE A 233 10.55 7.23 5.23
C ILE A 233 10.51 6.90 3.73
N GLY A 234 11.15 5.78 3.35
CA GLY A 234 11.33 5.35 1.98
C GLY A 234 12.54 6.00 1.30
N ARG A 235 12.91 5.53 0.11
CA ARG A 235 14.03 6.12 -0.62
C ARG A 235 13.74 7.59 -0.93
N ALA A 236 14.68 8.46 -0.53
CA ALA A 236 14.54 9.91 -0.66
C ALA A 236 13.23 10.47 -0.07
N GLY A 237 12.70 9.86 1.01
CA GLY A 237 11.48 10.29 1.68
C GLY A 237 10.18 10.02 0.90
N GLY A 238 10.21 9.12 -0.09
CA GLY A 238 9.10 8.92 -1.04
C GLY A 238 7.80 8.41 -0.45
N GLU A 239 7.80 7.84 0.76
CA GLU A 239 6.61 7.30 1.39
C GLU A 239 5.89 8.30 2.28
N THR A 240 6.64 9.06 3.09
CA THR A 240 6.03 10.08 3.95
C THR A 240 5.44 11.19 3.09
N PHE A 241 4.15 11.48 3.30
CA PHE A 241 3.37 12.45 2.51
C PHE A 241 3.39 12.18 0.98
N ALA A 242 3.61 10.92 0.56
CA ALA A 242 3.83 10.54 -0.84
C ALA A 242 5.00 11.29 -1.50
N GLY A 243 6.00 11.73 -0.73
CA GLY A 243 7.16 12.46 -1.20
C GLY A 243 6.91 13.95 -1.51
N VAL A 244 5.80 14.50 -1.03
CA VAL A 244 5.43 15.91 -1.19
C VAL A 244 5.90 16.73 0.00
N PRO A 245 6.43 17.95 -0.17
CA PRO A 245 6.65 18.87 0.94
C PRO A 245 5.35 19.14 1.68
N PHE A 246 5.36 19.11 3.01
CA PHE A 246 4.15 19.14 3.84
C PHE A 246 3.24 20.35 3.55
N GLU A 247 3.80 21.56 3.54
CA GLU A 247 3.03 22.78 3.29
C GLU A 247 2.43 22.80 1.86
N THR A 248 3.19 22.32 0.87
CA THR A 248 2.68 22.17 -0.51
C THR A 248 1.52 21.16 -0.58
N GLY A 249 1.59 20.09 0.21
CA GLY A 249 0.52 19.12 0.34
C GLY A 249 -0.74 19.72 0.97
N LEU A 250 -0.61 20.60 1.98
CA LEU A 250 -1.74 21.32 2.59
C LEU A 250 -2.42 22.25 1.57
N ASP A 251 -1.65 22.98 0.76
CA ASP A 251 -2.19 23.84 -0.29
C ASP A 251 -2.97 23.03 -1.32
N ALA A 252 -2.42 21.90 -1.78
CA ALA A 252 -3.09 21.00 -2.71
C ALA A 252 -4.39 20.41 -2.12
N VAL A 253 -4.39 20.01 -0.85
CA VAL A 253 -5.62 19.54 -0.15
C VAL A 253 -6.66 20.65 -0.09
N ALA A 254 -6.25 21.88 0.23
CA ALA A 254 -7.17 23.02 0.29
C ALA A 254 -7.89 23.27 -1.04
N ASP A 255 -7.19 23.09 -2.16
CA ASP A 255 -7.77 23.20 -3.50
C ASP A 255 -8.76 22.09 -3.84
N LEU A 256 -8.57 20.90 -3.25
CA LEU A 256 -9.45 19.75 -3.47
C LEU A 256 -10.73 19.79 -2.63
N ARG A 257 -10.72 20.45 -1.46
CA ARG A 257 -11.90 20.51 -0.55
C ARG A 257 -13.23 20.92 -1.23
N PRO A 258 -13.27 21.90 -2.15
CA PRO A 258 -14.52 22.27 -2.82
C PRO A 258 -15.12 21.20 -3.72
N TYR A 259 -14.34 20.19 -4.11
CA TYR A 259 -14.74 19.10 -5.01
C TYR A 259 -15.12 17.82 -4.28
N VAL A 260 -14.95 17.78 -2.95
CA VAL A 260 -15.37 16.65 -2.12
C VAL A 260 -16.88 16.67 -1.99
N PRO A 261 -17.62 15.62 -2.40
CA PRO A 261 -19.07 15.53 -2.19
C PRO A 261 -19.45 15.64 -0.72
N GLU A 262 -20.59 16.26 -0.39
CA GLU A 262 -21.05 16.47 0.99
C GLU A 262 -21.18 15.18 1.81
N GLU A 263 -21.46 14.06 1.13
CA GLU A 263 -21.61 12.73 1.73
C GLU A 263 -20.28 11.97 1.95
N MET A 264 -19.16 12.50 1.49
CA MET A 264 -17.82 11.88 1.59
C MET A 264 -16.93 12.68 2.54
N SER A 265 -16.10 11.96 3.30
CA SER A 265 -14.89 12.55 3.86
C SER A 265 -13.81 12.71 2.80
N MET A 266 -12.78 13.54 3.05
CA MET A 266 -11.61 13.67 2.15
C MET A 266 -10.91 12.31 1.95
N ALA A 267 -10.82 11.47 2.99
CA ALA A 267 -10.26 10.13 2.86
C ALA A 267 -11.08 9.25 1.90
N GLN A 268 -12.41 9.24 2.03
CA GLN A 268 -13.30 8.49 1.14
C GLN A 268 -13.25 9.02 -0.30
N PHE A 269 -13.22 10.33 -0.48
CA PHE A 269 -13.01 10.96 -1.78
C PHE A 269 -11.70 10.50 -2.44
N THR A 270 -10.61 10.52 -1.68
CA THR A 270 -9.30 10.08 -2.16
C THR A 270 -9.30 8.61 -2.55
N LEU A 271 -9.86 7.74 -1.69
CA LEU A 271 -9.95 6.31 -1.99
C LEU A 271 -10.83 6.04 -3.20
N ARG A 272 -11.97 6.73 -3.33
CA ARG A 272 -12.85 6.63 -4.50
C ARG A 272 -12.12 7.08 -5.77
N TRP A 273 -11.40 8.20 -5.74
CA TRP A 273 -10.62 8.67 -6.88
C TRP A 273 -9.60 7.62 -7.36
N ILE A 274 -8.93 6.94 -6.42
CA ILE A 274 -8.01 5.85 -6.76
C ILE A 274 -8.76 4.68 -7.42
N LEU A 275 -9.90 4.29 -6.86
CA LEU A 275 -10.73 3.18 -7.33
C LEU A 275 -11.45 3.47 -8.67
N ASP A 276 -11.55 4.73 -9.07
CA ASP A 276 -12.07 5.12 -10.40
C ASP A 276 -11.10 4.75 -11.55
N HIS A 277 -9.92 4.21 -11.22
CA HIS A 277 -8.97 3.69 -12.21
C HIS A 277 -9.11 2.16 -12.30
N ASP A 278 -9.67 1.67 -13.42
CA ASP A 278 -9.97 0.25 -13.65
C ASP A 278 -8.77 -0.68 -13.48
N ALA A 279 -7.54 -0.18 -13.69
CA ALA A 279 -6.32 -0.96 -13.49
C ALA A 279 -6.02 -1.28 -12.01
N VAL A 280 -6.61 -0.54 -11.06
CA VAL A 280 -6.38 -0.75 -9.63
C VAL A 280 -7.25 -1.91 -9.14
N SER A 281 -6.61 -2.99 -8.67
CA SER A 281 -7.32 -4.12 -8.08
C SER A 281 -7.76 -3.82 -6.64
N THR A 282 -6.89 -3.22 -5.84
CA THR A 282 -7.22 -2.89 -4.44
C THR A 282 -6.38 -1.70 -3.95
N VAL A 283 -6.92 -0.98 -2.97
CA VAL A 283 -6.22 0.07 -2.23
C VAL A 283 -6.13 -0.31 -0.76
N ILE A 284 -4.96 -0.10 -0.13
CA ILE A 284 -4.69 -0.56 1.25
C ILE A 284 -4.44 0.60 2.22
N PRO A 285 -5.47 1.38 2.59
CA PRO A 285 -5.33 2.39 3.63
C PRO A 285 -4.99 1.73 4.97
N GLY A 286 -3.98 2.29 5.68
CA GLY A 286 -3.64 1.87 7.02
C GLY A 286 -4.52 2.57 8.06
N SER A 287 -5.05 1.82 9.03
CA SER A 287 -5.72 2.38 10.21
C SER A 287 -5.66 1.41 11.39
N THR A 288 -5.63 2.00 12.60
CA THR A 288 -5.77 1.28 13.88
C THR A 288 -7.02 1.70 14.65
N THR A 289 -7.87 2.52 14.03
CA THR A 289 -9.13 3.04 14.58
C THR A 289 -10.30 2.38 13.85
N PRO A 290 -11.17 1.60 14.52
CA PRO A 290 -12.31 0.92 13.91
C PRO A 290 -13.19 1.81 13.03
N ASP A 291 -13.58 3.00 13.51
CA ASP A 291 -14.41 3.94 12.76
C ASP A 291 -13.76 4.36 11.41
N HIS A 292 -12.42 4.52 11.40
CA HIS A 292 -11.70 4.82 10.16
C HIS A 292 -11.63 3.60 9.22
N VAL A 293 -11.51 2.39 9.76
CA VAL A 293 -11.53 1.16 8.95
C VAL A 293 -12.87 1.01 8.24
N GLU A 294 -13.99 1.17 8.98
CA GLU A 294 -15.34 1.13 8.40
C GLU A 294 -15.55 2.23 7.35
N ALA A 295 -15.14 3.48 7.66
CA ALA A 295 -15.26 4.60 6.74
C ALA A 295 -14.43 4.40 5.45
N ASN A 296 -13.21 3.87 5.57
CA ASN A 296 -12.37 3.56 4.43
C ASN A 296 -12.99 2.43 3.57
N ALA A 297 -13.47 1.35 4.18
CA ALA A 297 -14.13 0.25 3.49
C ALA A 297 -15.36 0.73 2.70
N ALA A 298 -16.15 1.64 3.28
CA ALA A 298 -17.33 2.22 2.64
C ALA A 298 -17.00 3.09 1.40
N ALA A 299 -15.74 3.48 1.20
CA ALA A 299 -15.35 4.25 0.01
C ALA A 299 -15.63 3.49 -1.31
N ALA A 300 -15.58 2.15 -1.29
CA ALA A 300 -15.91 1.32 -2.44
C ALA A 300 -17.39 1.38 -2.88
N ASP A 301 -18.29 1.76 -1.98
CA ASP A 301 -19.74 1.77 -2.24
C ASP A 301 -20.23 3.11 -2.83
N PHE A 302 -19.38 4.15 -2.87
CA PHE A 302 -19.73 5.40 -3.50
C PHE A 302 -19.66 5.31 -5.03
N PRO A 303 -20.48 6.09 -5.77
CA PRO A 303 -20.38 6.16 -7.21
C PRO A 303 -19.06 6.81 -7.65
N GLU A 304 -18.68 6.53 -8.92
CA GLU A 304 -17.53 7.19 -9.55
C GLU A 304 -17.64 8.73 -9.48
N LEU A 305 -16.50 9.37 -9.30
CA LEU A 305 -16.40 10.82 -9.27
C LEU A 305 -16.61 11.42 -10.66
N SER A 306 -17.05 12.66 -10.71
CA SER A 306 -17.30 13.33 -12.00
C SER A 306 -16.00 13.60 -12.76
N HIS A 307 -16.10 13.73 -14.09
CA HIS A 307 -14.96 14.17 -14.92
C HIS A 307 -14.44 15.56 -14.52
N GLU A 308 -15.30 16.44 -14.02
CA GLU A 308 -14.90 17.75 -13.48
C GLU A 308 -14.01 17.56 -12.26
N THR A 309 -14.38 16.67 -11.36
CA THR A 309 -13.61 16.33 -10.17
C THR A 309 -12.24 15.75 -10.51
N HIS A 310 -12.18 14.77 -11.43
CA HIS A 310 -10.91 14.23 -11.94
C HIS A 310 -10.04 15.31 -12.60
N GLY A 311 -10.68 16.26 -13.31
CA GLY A 311 -10.00 17.42 -13.87
C GLY A 311 -9.36 18.29 -12.79
N ALA A 312 -10.12 18.63 -11.75
CA ALA A 312 -9.63 19.43 -10.63
C ALA A 312 -8.47 18.77 -9.88
N VAL A 313 -8.53 17.45 -9.66
CA VAL A 313 -7.42 16.70 -9.05
C VAL A 313 -6.15 16.78 -9.91
N ARG A 314 -6.29 16.64 -11.23
CA ARG A 314 -5.16 16.79 -12.16
C ARG A 314 -4.61 18.21 -12.16
N ASP A 315 -5.46 19.24 -12.23
CA ASP A 315 -5.04 20.62 -12.25
C ASP A 315 -4.29 20.99 -10.96
N SER A 316 -4.77 20.57 -9.79
CA SER A 316 -4.08 20.75 -8.50
C SER A 316 -2.72 20.03 -8.46
N TYR A 317 -2.66 18.80 -9.00
CA TYR A 317 -1.39 18.06 -9.12
C TYR A 317 -0.38 18.80 -10.01
N GLU A 318 -0.79 19.28 -11.18
CA GLU A 318 0.07 20.02 -12.12
C GLU A 318 0.54 21.35 -11.53
N GLU A 319 -0.32 22.05 -10.79
CA GLU A 319 -0.01 23.36 -10.20
C GLU A 319 0.95 23.28 -9.02
N HIS A 320 0.70 22.34 -8.08
CA HIS A 320 1.42 22.32 -6.80
C HIS A 320 2.49 21.22 -6.71
N LEU A 321 2.26 20.05 -7.33
CA LEU A 321 2.97 18.82 -6.95
C LEU A 321 3.92 18.29 -8.02
N TYR A 322 3.61 18.49 -9.28
CA TYR A 322 4.33 17.89 -10.42
C TYR A 322 5.85 18.09 -10.35
N GLU A 323 6.31 19.32 -10.10
CA GLU A 323 7.73 19.63 -10.01
C GLU A 323 8.46 18.95 -8.87
N HIS A 324 7.72 18.55 -7.80
CA HIS A 324 8.27 17.92 -6.62
C HIS A 324 8.39 16.40 -6.74
N VAL A 325 7.44 15.74 -7.38
CA VAL A 325 7.30 14.28 -7.31
C VAL A 325 7.41 13.55 -8.65
N HIS A 326 6.93 14.16 -9.76
CA HIS A 326 6.75 13.42 -11.02
C HIS A 326 8.05 12.83 -11.59
N HIS A 327 9.17 13.50 -11.41
CA HIS A 327 10.48 13.08 -11.92
C HIS A 327 11.26 12.15 -10.99
N ARG A 328 10.80 11.94 -9.77
CA ARG A 328 11.54 11.19 -8.72
C ARG A 328 11.14 9.73 -8.63
N TRP A 329 9.89 9.44 -8.89
CA TRP A 329 9.32 8.10 -8.66
C TRP A 329 8.47 7.58 -9.81
#